data_c413faced9e6e997e859284c2b1350a0
#
_entry.id   c413faced9e6e997e859284c2b1350a0
#
_cell.length_a   1.000
_cell.length_b   1.000
_cell.length_c   1.000
_cell.angle_alpha   90.00
_cell.angle_beta   90.00
_cell.angle_gamma   90.00
#
_symmetry.space_group_name_H-M   'P 1'
#
loop_
_entity.id
_entity.type
_entity.pdbx_description
1 polymer ?
#
loop_
_entity_poly.entity_id
_entity_poly.type
_entity_poly.pdbx_seq_one_letter_code
_entity_poly.pdbx_strand_id
1 'polypeptide(L)'
;MRNIERYHEQIKEVFKELSTPEVYDTWCETFNIEEATKSQVVITYHGDEDLKIFEKNCRENLVLSVFSVMGEVRKIKILKKKNSSKTFSSKTKKNIHAVKFFIFGMIFVGIAAAIILVLCNYIGNRNFRETFYNTSSIKVDGHVRVIQLSDLHGTSFGKNNDKLIKRIKALEPDIIICTGDMVDSAKKDVDFVADLGKKISEIAPSYYIYGNNEVETIYDFALNEKELDKKFGFDKTNRDETALLKIEDSFEETLEKSGINVLKNEKDTIKIKNITVDVYGVLNSNPSSFWSYSGKAFADYIYEDTDNLKITAIHEPFIFEELNHDYWGDLLVCGHTHGGLMRVPVLGPLFTNEGGLLPERSGKFVYGRYDAEGSPLIVSAGLENSNPLRINNEPELVVIDINKF
;
A
#
# COMPACT_ATOMS: atom_id res chain seq x y z
N MET A 1 -50.81 -41.31 -13.95
CA MET A 1 -49.83 -40.27 -13.56
C MET A 1 -49.22 -40.52 -12.20
N ARG A 2 -49.93 -40.64 -11.09
CA ARG A 2 -49.35 -40.80 -9.76
C ARG A 2 -48.36 -41.99 -9.58
N ASN A 3 -48.50 -43.08 -10.35
CA ASN A 3 -47.56 -44.19 -10.27
C ASN A 3 -46.20 -43.93 -10.98
N ILE A 4 -46.18 -43.15 -12.09
CA ILE A 4 -44.95 -42.85 -12.82
C ILE A 4 -44.07 -41.90 -12.04
N GLU A 5 -44.64 -40.84 -11.43
CA GLU A 5 -43.93 -39.90 -10.58
C GLU A 5 -43.26 -40.64 -9.38
N ARG A 6 -44.00 -41.54 -8.76
CA ARG A 6 -43.42 -42.33 -7.65
C ARG A 6 -42.24 -43.21 -8.08
N TYR A 7 -42.36 -43.88 -9.23
CA TYR A 7 -41.27 -44.70 -9.77
C TYR A 7 -40.10 -43.83 -10.20
N HIS A 8 -40.37 -42.66 -10.71
CA HIS A 8 -39.31 -41.70 -11.10
C HIS A 8 -38.44 -41.30 -9.92
N GLU A 9 -39.06 -40.89 -8.81
CA GLU A 9 -38.35 -40.51 -7.59
C GLU A 9 -37.57 -41.69 -7.00
N GLN A 10 -38.20 -42.85 -6.88
CA GLN A 10 -37.55 -44.05 -6.34
C GLN A 10 -36.35 -44.50 -7.20
N ILE A 11 -36.48 -44.45 -8.52
CA ILE A 11 -35.39 -44.85 -9.43
C ILE A 11 -34.24 -43.82 -9.35
N LYS A 12 -34.52 -42.49 -9.23
CA LYS A 12 -33.49 -41.49 -9.02
C LYS A 12 -32.76 -41.68 -7.67
N GLU A 13 -33.46 -42.03 -6.62
CA GLU A 13 -32.86 -42.31 -5.32
C GLU A 13 -31.90 -43.48 -5.39
N VAL A 14 -32.30 -44.62 -5.97
CA VAL A 14 -31.42 -45.76 -6.17
C VAL A 14 -30.29 -45.46 -7.16
N PHE A 15 -30.54 -44.68 -8.18
CA PHE A 15 -29.50 -44.19 -9.11
C PHE A 15 -28.43 -43.38 -8.38
N LYS A 16 -28.84 -42.59 -7.39
CA LYS A 16 -27.93 -41.85 -6.52
C LYS A 16 -27.03 -42.77 -5.70
N GLU A 17 -27.61 -43.81 -5.12
CA GLU A 17 -26.86 -44.76 -4.32
C GLU A 17 -25.85 -45.59 -5.16
N LEU A 18 -26.21 -45.90 -6.40
CA LEU A 18 -25.37 -46.71 -7.31
C LEU A 18 -24.35 -45.88 -8.11
N SER A 19 -24.45 -44.55 -8.10
CA SER A 19 -23.60 -43.69 -8.88
C SER A 19 -22.54 -43.01 -8.00
N THR A 20 -21.39 -42.68 -8.62
CA THR A 20 -20.45 -41.75 -7.99
C THR A 20 -21.06 -40.36 -7.90
N PRO A 21 -20.68 -39.51 -6.91
CA PRO A 21 -21.21 -38.18 -6.80
C PRO A 21 -21.10 -37.37 -8.11
N GLU A 22 -19.98 -37.53 -8.82
CA GLU A 22 -19.74 -36.84 -10.09
C GLU A 22 -20.74 -37.28 -11.19
N VAL A 23 -21.04 -38.56 -11.28
CA VAL A 23 -22.02 -39.10 -12.26
C VAL A 23 -23.43 -38.66 -11.88
N TYR A 24 -23.78 -38.70 -10.61
CA TYR A 24 -25.10 -38.30 -10.14
C TYR A 24 -25.36 -36.81 -10.41
N ASP A 25 -24.45 -35.94 -9.97
CA ASP A 25 -24.58 -34.48 -10.10
C ASP A 25 -24.63 -34.02 -11.57
N THR A 26 -23.89 -34.73 -12.44
CA THR A 26 -23.88 -34.40 -13.86
C THR A 26 -25.14 -34.84 -14.60
N TRP A 27 -25.69 -36.01 -14.26
CA TRP A 27 -26.68 -36.67 -15.13
C TRP A 27 -28.08 -36.82 -14.53
N CYS A 28 -28.25 -36.69 -13.22
CA CYS A 28 -29.51 -36.98 -12.55
C CYS A 28 -30.70 -36.13 -13.03
N GLU A 29 -30.44 -34.90 -13.41
CA GLU A 29 -31.47 -33.97 -13.91
C GLU A 29 -31.64 -34.00 -15.45
N THR A 30 -30.85 -34.83 -16.13
CA THR A 30 -30.84 -34.89 -17.61
C THR A 30 -31.72 -35.99 -18.19
N PHE A 31 -32.42 -36.75 -17.33
CA PHE A 31 -33.32 -37.78 -17.79
C PHE A 31 -34.66 -37.80 -17.03
N ASN A 32 -35.69 -38.27 -17.71
CA ASN A 32 -37.01 -38.51 -17.12
C ASN A 32 -37.51 -39.91 -17.46
N ILE A 33 -38.37 -40.46 -16.63
CA ILE A 33 -39.06 -41.71 -16.88
C ILE A 33 -40.45 -41.40 -17.49
N GLU A 34 -40.62 -41.71 -18.72
CA GLU A 34 -41.89 -41.42 -19.48
C GLU A 34 -42.90 -42.55 -19.33
N GLU A 35 -42.44 -43.79 -19.21
CA GLU A 35 -43.25 -44.97 -19.06
C GLU A 35 -42.59 -45.94 -18.05
N ALA A 36 -43.37 -46.47 -17.13
CA ALA A 36 -42.89 -47.46 -16.14
C ALA A 36 -43.94 -48.54 -15.95
N THR A 37 -43.81 -49.65 -16.68
CA THR A 37 -44.63 -50.83 -16.61
C THR A 37 -43.77 -52.10 -16.52
N LYS A 38 -44.32 -53.24 -16.13
CA LYS A 38 -43.60 -54.54 -16.13
C LYS A 38 -43.19 -54.97 -17.53
N SER A 39 -43.85 -54.49 -18.57
CA SER A 39 -43.51 -54.81 -19.96
C SER A 39 -42.43 -53.93 -20.52
N GLN A 40 -42.40 -52.68 -20.09
CA GLN A 40 -41.44 -51.69 -20.63
C GLN A 40 -41.21 -50.55 -19.67
N VAL A 41 -39.98 -50.05 -19.61
CA VAL A 41 -39.60 -48.74 -19.05
C VAL A 41 -39.00 -47.90 -20.16
N VAL A 42 -39.48 -46.67 -20.32
CA VAL A 42 -38.95 -45.71 -21.29
C VAL A 42 -38.34 -44.55 -20.51
N ILE A 43 -37.06 -44.38 -20.67
CA ILE A 43 -36.28 -43.27 -20.11
C ILE A 43 -35.94 -42.30 -21.26
N THR A 44 -36.29 -41.04 -21.08
CA THR A 44 -35.93 -40.00 -22.04
C THR A 44 -34.80 -39.15 -21.51
N TYR A 45 -33.76 -39.06 -22.31
CA TYR A 45 -32.64 -38.18 -22.07
C TYR A 45 -32.86 -36.85 -22.81
N HIS A 46 -32.67 -35.75 -22.09
CA HIS A 46 -32.87 -34.38 -22.62
C HIS A 46 -31.67 -33.45 -22.40
N GLY A 47 -30.53 -33.98 -22.03
CA GLY A 47 -29.26 -33.24 -21.95
C GLY A 47 -28.71 -32.85 -23.31
N ASP A 48 -27.80 -31.92 -23.35
CA ASP A 48 -27.18 -31.38 -24.58
C ASP A 48 -26.17 -32.32 -25.22
N GLU A 49 -25.57 -33.19 -24.44
CA GLU A 49 -24.57 -34.16 -24.95
C GLU A 49 -25.16 -35.25 -25.80
N ASP A 50 -24.27 -35.99 -26.49
CA ASP A 50 -24.69 -37.13 -27.32
C ASP A 50 -25.27 -38.25 -26.44
N LEU A 51 -26.37 -38.86 -26.90
CA LEU A 51 -27.02 -39.99 -26.22
C LEU A 51 -26.03 -41.13 -25.90
N LYS A 52 -25.04 -41.35 -26.75
CA LYS A 52 -24.02 -42.40 -26.53
C LYS A 52 -23.16 -42.13 -25.31
N ILE A 53 -22.88 -40.82 -25.01
CA ILE A 53 -22.11 -40.41 -23.83
C ILE A 53 -22.95 -40.64 -22.58
N PHE A 54 -24.21 -40.24 -22.60
CA PHE A 54 -25.15 -40.52 -21.53
C PHE A 54 -25.29 -42.01 -21.25
N GLU A 55 -25.53 -42.82 -22.29
CA GLU A 55 -25.63 -44.27 -22.15
C GLU A 55 -24.36 -44.90 -21.61
N LYS A 56 -23.18 -44.47 -22.05
CA LYS A 56 -21.88 -44.98 -21.59
C LYS A 56 -21.71 -44.73 -20.07
N ASN A 57 -22.13 -43.58 -19.57
CA ASN A 57 -21.88 -43.18 -18.18
C ASN A 57 -23.01 -43.64 -17.21
N CYS A 58 -24.25 -43.73 -17.69
CA CYS A 58 -25.41 -43.87 -16.84
C CYS A 58 -26.20 -45.17 -17.06
N ARG A 59 -26.05 -45.86 -18.18
CA ARG A 59 -26.92 -46.99 -18.58
C ARG A 59 -26.94 -48.12 -17.52
N GLU A 60 -25.78 -48.53 -17.04
CA GLU A 60 -25.68 -49.64 -16.10
C GLU A 60 -26.38 -49.29 -14.79
N ASN A 61 -26.07 -48.13 -14.22
CA ASN A 61 -26.69 -47.68 -12.97
C ASN A 61 -28.20 -47.44 -13.11
N LEU A 62 -28.65 -46.92 -14.26
CA LEU A 62 -30.09 -46.74 -14.54
C LEU A 62 -30.81 -48.08 -14.65
N VAL A 63 -30.22 -49.03 -15.35
CA VAL A 63 -30.81 -50.39 -15.50
C VAL A 63 -30.92 -51.07 -14.12
N LEU A 64 -29.85 -50.99 -13.31
CA LEU A 64 -29.84 -51.55 -11.97
C LEU A 64 -30.88 -50.84 -11.09
N SER A 65 -30.99 -49.53 -11.17
CA SER A 65 -31.98 -48.76 -10.41
C SER A 65 -33.43 -49.14 -10.79
N VAL A 66 -33.70 -49.31 -12.07
CA VAL A 66 -35.01 -49.77 -12.55
C VAL A 66 -35.33 -51.19 -12.01
N PHE A 67 -34.39 -52.10 -12.04
CA PHE A 67 -34.56 -53.47 -11.51
C PHE A 67 -34.74 -53.45 -9.99
N SER A 68 -34.01 -52.64 -9.26
CA SER A 68 -34.13 -52.50 -7.80
C SER A 68 -35.52 -52.02 -7.38
N VAL A 69 -36.12 -51.10 -8.12
CA VAL A 69 -37.41 -50.49 -7.80
C VAL A 69 -38.61 -51.31 -8.32
N MET A 70 -38.48 -51.90 -9.53
CA MET A 70 -39.60 -52.48 -10.25
C MET A 70 -39.54 -54.02 -10.37
N GLY A 71 -38.42 -54.61 -10.00
CA GLY A 71 -38.17 -56.04 -10.24
C GLY A 71 -37.86 -56.30 -11.71
N GLU A 72 -38.25 -57.51 -12.23
CA GLU A 72 -38.02 -57.85 -13.61
C GLU A 72 -38.83 -57.00 -14.60
N VAL A 73 -38.13 -56.35 -15.50
CA VAL A 73 -38.71 -55.55 -16.61
C VAL A 73 -38.26 -56.14 -17.94
N ARG A 74 -39.24 -56.43 -18.82
CA ARG A 74 -38.95 -57.07 -20.09
C ARG A 74 -38.14 -56.24 -21.08
N LYS A 75 -38.31 -54.89 -21.01
CA LYS A 75 -37.65 -53.97 -21.96
C LYS A 75 -37.38 -52.62 -21.31
N ILE A 76 -36.13 -52.18 -21.39
CA ILE A 76 -35.73 -50.79 -21.01
C ILE A 76 -35.27 -50.11 -22.29
N LYS A 77 -35.87 -48.96 -22.60
CA LYS A 77 -35.49 -48.10 -23.72
C LYS A 77 -34.99 -46.75 -23.21
N ILE A 78 -33.85 -46.33 -23.70
CA ILE A 78 -33.33 -44.97 -23.47
C ILE A 78 -33.41 -44.22 -24.80
N LEU A 79 -34.09 -43.11 -24.83
CA LEU A 79 -34.36 -42.32 -26.02
C LEU A 79 -33.88 -40.91 -25.82
N LYS A 80 -33.23 -40.30 -26.83
CA LYS A 80 -32.97 -38.85 -26.78
C LYS A 80 -34.25 -38.12 -27.16
N LYS A 81 -34.76 -37.30 -26.24
CA LYS A 81 -35.91 -36.40 -26.56
C LYS A 81 -35.36 -35.34 -27.53
N LYS A 82 -35.89 -35.25 -28.73
CA LYS A 82 -35.60 -34.11 -29.59
C LYS A 82 -36.12 -32.86 -28.88
N ASN A 83 -35.19 -32.07 -28.41
CA ASN A 83 -35.56 -30.71 -27.98
C ASN A 83 -36.24 -30.09 -29.20
N SER A 84 -37.54 -29.80 -29.10
CA SER A 84 -38.19 -28.93 -30.07
C SER A 84 -37.39 -27.63 -29.99
N SER A 85 -36.47 -27.43 -30.93
CA SER A 85 -35.80 -26.17 -31.08
C SER A 85 -36.88 -25.12 -31.19
N LYS A 86 -37.15 -24.43 -30.07
CA LYS A 86 -37.80 -23.14 -30.18
C LYS A 86 -36.89 -22.36 -31.11
N THR A 87 -37.34 -22.22 -32.37
CA THR A 87 -36.70 -21.30 -33.29
C THR A 87 -36.76 -19.95 -32.61
N PHE A 88 -35.61 -19.57 -32.04
CA PHE A 88 -35.43 -18.25 -31.48
C PHE A 88 -35.76 -17.26 -32.58
N SER A 89 -36.87 -16.54 -32.40
CA SER A 89 -37.31 -15.54 -33.35
C SER A 89 -36.13 -14.63 -33.69
N SER A 90 -36.04 -14.19 -34.93
CA SER A 90 -34.98 -13.30 -35.41
C SER A 90 -34.81 -12.03 -34.54
N LYS A 91 -35.85 -11.61 -33.83
CA LYS A 91 -35.84 -10.57 -32.82
C LYS A 91 -34.97 -10.93 -31.58
N THR A 92 -35.04 -12.17 -31.09
CA THR A 92 -34.30 -12.60 -29.89
C THR A 92 -32.80 -12.72 -30.19
N LYS A 93 -32.41 -13.18 -31.41
CA LYS A 93 -31.00 -13.20 -31.85
C LYS A 93 -30.44 -11.77 -31.97
N LYS A 94 -31.19 -10.80 -32.50
CA LYS A 94 -30.80 -9.39 -32.53
C LYS A 94 -30.58 -8.80 -31.13
N ASN A 95 -31.44 -9.15 -30.18
CA ASN A 95 -31.30 -8.68 -28.80
C ASN A 95 -30.05 -9.28 -28.10
N ILE A 96 -29.75 -10.54 -28.35
CA ILE A 96 -28.53 -11.19 -27.79
C ILE A 96 -27.26 -10.53 -28.35
N HIS A 97 -27.22 -10.22 -29.65
CA HIS A 97 -26.10 -9.49 -30.24
C HIS A 97 -25.97 -8.05 -29.68
N ALA A 98 -27.06 -7.37 -29.49
CA ALA A 98 -27.09 -6.02 -28.90
C ALA A 98 -26.58 -6.05 -27.45
N VAL A 99 -27.01 -7.02 -26.64
CA VAL A 99 -26.53 -7.19 -25.26
C VAL A 99 -25.03 -7.55 -25.21
N LYS A 100 -24.58 -8.46 -26.08
CA LYS A 100 -23.14 -8.76 -26.19
C LYS A 100 -22.33 -7.53 -26.58
N PHE A 101 -22.79 -6.76 -27.55
CA PHE A 101 -22.14 -5.53 -28.00
C PHE A 101 -22.08 -4.50 -26.87
N PHE A 102 -23.15 -4.35 -26.09
CA PHE A 102 -23.21 -3.47 -24.93
C PHE A 102 -22.22 -3.90 -23.83
N ILE A 103 -22.17 -5.21 -23.50
CA ILE A 103 -21.21 -5.76 -22.54
C ILE A 103 -19.78 -5.54 -23.02
N PHE A 104 -19.48 -5.80 -24.31
CA PHE A 104 -18.16 -5.54 -24.91
C PHE A 104 -17.79 -4.05 -24.84
N GLY A 105 -18.76 -3.18 -25.13
CA GLY A 105 -18.58 -1.73 -24.98
C GLY A 105 -18.26 -1.31 -23.54
N MET A 106 -18.98 -1.85 -22.57
CA MET A 106 -18.72 -1.59 -21.14
C MET A 106 -17.33 -2.09 -20.71
N ILE A 107 -16.93 -3.28 -21.15
CA ILE A 107 -15.58 -3.81 -20.88
C ILE A 107 -14.51 -2.92 -21.51
N PHE A 108 -14.70 -2.51 -22.77
CA PHE A 108 -13.78 -1.62 -23.48
C PHE A 108 -13.64 -0.27 -22.77
N VAL A 109 -14.75 0.33 -22.36
CA VAL A 109 -14.75 1.60 -21.58
C VAL A 109 -14.03 1.40 -20.24
N GLY A 110 -14.28 0.28 -19.55
CA GLY A 110 -13.60 -0.06 -18.30
C GLY A 110 -12.08 -0.19 -18.47
N ILE A 111 -11.63 -0.88 -19.52
CA ILE A 111 -10.21 -1.02 -19.85
C ILE A 111 -9.59 0.33 -20.21
N ALA A 112 -10.27 1.14 -21.04
CA ALA A 112 -9.78 2.46 -21.42
C ALA A 112 -9.66 3.38 -20.19
N ALA A 113 -10.64 3.37 -19.30
CA ALA A 113 -10.60 4.11 -18.03
C ALA A 113 -9.43 3.64 -17.14
N ALA A 114 -9.20 2.34 -17.02
CA ALA A 114 -8.09 1.79 -16.26
C ALA A 114 -6.73 2.23 -16.85
N ILE A 115 -6.57 2.20 -18.18
CA ILE A 115 -5.35 2.67 -18.84
C ILE A 115 -5.13 4.16 -18.59
N ILE A 116 -6.18 4.98 -18.69
CA ILE A 116 -6.10 6.43 -18.41
C ILE A 116 -5.67 6.67 -16.97
N LEU A 117 -6.26 5.95 -16.00
CA LEU A 117 -5.89 6.06 -14.59
C LEU A 117 -4.42 5.70 -14.36
N VAL A 118 -3.92 4.61 -14.97
CA VAL A 118 -2.52 4.21 -14.88
C VAL A 118 -1.60 5.29 -15.49
N LEU A 119 -1.96 5.83 -16.64
CA LEU A 119 -1.18 6.90 -17.29
C LEU A 119 -1.18 8.20 -16.47
N CYS A 120 -2.33 8.60 -15.93
CA CYS A 120 -2.43 9.78 -15.07
C CYS A 120 -1.58 9.59 -13.80
N ASN A 121 -1.65 8.42 -13.18
CA ASN A 121 -0.84 8.09 -12.01
C ASN A 121 0.67 8.11 -12.33
N TYR A 122 1.07 7.51 -13.46
CA TYR A 122 2.46 7.51 -13.91
C TYR A 122 3.00 8.92 -14.18
N ILE A 123 2.18 9.80 -14.79
CA ILE A 123 2.56 11.20 -15.05
C ILE A 123 2.60 11.98 -13.73
N GLY A 124 1.63 11.81 -12.86
CA GLY A 124 1.57 12.43 -11.53
C GLY A 124 2.81 12.12 -10.70
N ASN A 125 3.19 10.85 -10.62
CA ASN A 125 4.35 10.42 -9.85
C ASN A 125 5.71 10.93 -10.39
N ARG A 126 5.78 11.43 -11.63
CA ARG A 126 6.99 12.07 -12.18
C ARG A 126 7.17 13.52 -11.78
N ASN A 127 6.19 14.09 -11.12
CA ASN A 127 6.22 15.41 -10.53
C ASN A 127 5.96 15.29 -9.04
N PHE A 128 6.05 16.38 -8.35
CA PHE A 128 5.59 16.49 -6.97
C PHE A 128 4.57 17.62 -6.89
N ARG A 129 3.64 17.49 -5.95
CA ARG A 129 2.76 18.59 -5.56
C ARG A 129 3.39 19.35 -4.41
N GLU A 130 3.01 20.59 -4.26
CA GLU A 130 3.34 21.42 -3.12
C GLU A 130 2.13 21.48 -2.19
N THR A 131 2.32 21.13 -0.93
CA THR A 131 1.28 21.24 0.06
C THR A 131 1.67 22.27 1.11
N PHE A 132 0.80 23.26 1.28
CA PHE A 132 1.02 24.37 2.21
C PHE A 132 0.22 24.15 3.49
N TYR A 133 0.94 24.13 4.60
CA TYR A 133 0.34 24.12 5.93
C TYR A 133 0.62 25.44 6.62
N ASN A 134 -0.38 25.95 7.32
CA ASN A 134 -0.27 27.15 8.13
C ASN A 134 -0.46 26.80 9.59
N THR A 135 0.45 27.26 10.43
CA THR A 135 0.34 27.20 11.88
C THR A 135 0.71 28.55 12.49
N SER A 136 0.51 28.72 13.78
CA SER A 136 0.86 29.93 14.49
C SER A 136 1.49 29.60 15.84
N SER A 137 2.39 30.47 16.30
CA SER A 137 2.99 30.42 17.65
C SER A 137 3.16 31.81 18.22
N ILE A 138 2.95 31.94 19.54
CA ILE A 138 3.24 33.16 20.24
C ILE A 138 4.72 33.51 20.31
N LYS A 139 5.58 32.51 20.03
CA LYS A 139 7.04 32.64 20.02
C LYS A 139 7.58 33.21 18.67
N VAL A 140 6.71 33.33 17.67
CA VAL A 140 7.05 33.89 16.35
C VAL A 140 6.64 35.36 16.29
N ASP A 141 7.61 36.24 16.12
CA ASP A 141 7.33 37.65 15.79
C ASP A 141 7.60 37.85 14.28
N GLY A 142 6.57 37.62 13.48
CA GLY A 142 6.62 37.66 12.02
C GLY A 142 6.25 36.33 11.36
N HIS A 143 7.17 35.76 10.61
CA HIS A 143 6.94 34.56 9.79
C HIS A 143 8.21 33.71 9.67
N VAL A 144 8.08 32.42 9.83
CA VAL A 144 9.11 31.39 9.56
C VAL A 144 8.55 30.39 8.57
N ARG A 145 9.26 30.17 7.45
CA ARG A 145 8.92 29.14 6.48
C ARG A 145 9.85 27.93 6.60
N VAL A 146 9.26 26.78 6.86
CA VAL A 146 9.94 25.51 6.90
C VAL A 146 9.58 24.70 5.66
N ILE A 147 10.59 24.16 4.97
CA ILE A 147 10.37 23.13 3.95
C ILE A 147 10.74 21.78 4.56
N GLN A 148 9.83 20.82 4.44
CA GLN A 148 10.07 19.43 4.83
C GLN A 148 10.28 18.59 3.56
N LEU A 149 11.38 17.83 3.56
CA LEU A 149 11.70 16.79 2.58
C LEU A 149 11.67 15.44 3.32
N SER A 150 11.03 14.44 2.77
CA SER A 150 10.90 13.13 3.40
C SER A 150 10.84 12.03 2.36
N ASP A 151 11.32 10.84 2.70
CA ASP A 151 11.08 9.60 1.94
C ASP A 151 11.40 9.76 0.44
N LEU A 152 12.59 10.23 0.12
CA LEU A 152 13.05 10.41 -1.26
C LEU A 152 13.49 9.09 -1.91
N HIS A 153 14.02 8.13 -1.09
CA HIS A 153 14.48 6.81 -1.51
C HIS A 153 15.36 6.85 -2.76
N GLY A 154 16.32 7.77 -2.81
CA GLY A 154 17.25 7.91 -3.93
C GLY A 154 16.59 8.21 -5.27
N THR A 155 15.35 8.67 -5.28
CA THR A 155 14.66 9.10 -6.50
C THR A 155 14.97 10.57 -6.84
N SER A 156 14.71 10.98 -8.06
CA SER A 156 15.03 12.35 -8.47
C SER A 156 13.94 13.01 -9.30
N PHE A 157 13.83 14.33 -9.15
CA PHE A 157 12.96 15.19 -9.95
C PHE A 157 13.80 16.04 -10.92
N GLY A 158 13.91 15.56 -12.15
CA GLY A 158 14.82 16.09 -13.16
C GLY A 158 16.25 15.55 -12.99
N LYS A 159 17.20 16.12 -13.70
CA LYS A 159 18.60 15.69 -13.60
C LYS A 159 19.18 16.17 -12.27
N ASN A 160 19.65 15.24 -11.43
CA ASN A 160 20.25 15.55 -10.12
C ASN A 160 19.34 16.45 -9.24
N ASN A 161 18.05 16.20 -9.24
CA ASN A 161 17.05 16.97 -8.50
C ASN A 161 16.90 18.45 -8.88
N ASP A 162 17.29 18.85 -10.09
CA ASP A 162 17.28 20.25 -10.52
C ASP A 162 15.89 20.91 -10.44
N LYS A 163 14.81 20.15 -10.72
CA LYS A 163 13.43 20.66 -10.59
C LYS A 163 13.06 20.89 -9.13
N LEU A 164 13.42 19.95 -8.24
CA LEU A 164 13.14 20.06 -6.81
C LEU A 164 13.91 21.25 -6.21
N ILE A 165 15.21 21.35 -6.47
CA ILE A 165 16.07 22.45 -6.00
C ILE A 165 15.57 23.82 -6.49
N LYS A 166 15.25 23.93 -7.78
CA LYS A 166 14.70 25.17 -8.33
C LYS A 166 13.43 25.60 -7.61
N ARG A 167 12.58 24.63 -7.24
CA ARG A 167 11.34 24.94 -6.57
C ARG A 167 11.55 25.30 -5.10
N ILE A 168 12.40 24.57 -4.38
CA ILE A 168 12.79 24.91 -3.01
C ILE A 168 13.33 26.33 -2.94
N LYS A 169 14.26 26.67 -3.83
CA LYS A 169 14.83 28.04 -3.90
C LYS A 169 13.76 29.10 -4.15
N ALA A 170 12.79 28.83 -5.02
CA ALA A 170 11.72 29.79 -5.34
C ALA A 170 10.70 29.95 -4.21
N LEU A 171 10.66 29.05 -3.26
CA LEU A 171 9.81 29.11 -2.05
C LEU A 171 10.45 29.93 -0.94
N GLU A 172 11.74 30.28 -1.05
CA GLU A 172 12.47 31.11 -0.07
C GLU A 172 12.32 30.61 1.38
N PRO A 173 12.72 29.35 1.67
CA PRO A 173 12.61 28.81 3.02
C PRO A 173 13.56 29.52 3.99
N ASP A 174 13.15 29.59 5.26
CA ASP A 174 14.01 29.99 6.36
C ASP A 174 14.76 28.77 6.95
N ILE A 175 14.18 27.55 6.85
CA ILE A 175 14.74 26.29 7.33
C ILE A 175 14.30 25.16 6.38
N ILE A 176 15.18 24.17 6.18
CA ILE A 176 14.87 22.92 5.47
C ILE A 176 15.09 21.74 6.43
N ILE A 177 14.14 20.82 6.51
CA ILE A 177 14.23 19.64 7.38
C ILE A 177 14.01 18.39 6.55
N CYS A 178 15.02 17.51 6.50
CA CYS A 178 14.92 16.18 5.93
C CYS A 178 14.51 15.20 7.03
N THR A 179 13.29 14.65 6.94
CA THR A 179 12.72 13.78 7.97
C THR A 179 12.95 12.29 7.75
N GLY A 180 14.10 11.93 7.14
CA GLY A 180 14.56 10.56 6.97
C GLY A 180 14.09 9.89 5.68
N ASP A 181 14.59 8.67 5.48
CA ASP A 181 14.37 7.83 4.30
C ASP A 181 14.68 8.56 2.97
N MET A 182 15.71 9.39 3.00
CA MET A 182 16.23 10.03 1.79
C MET A 182 17.08 9.06 0.98
N VAL A 183 17.77 8.13 1.65
CA VAL A 183 18.52 7.01 1.07
C VAL A 183 17.57 5.85 0.75
N ASP A 184 17.87 5.10 -0.29
CA ASP A 184 17.25 3.79 -0.56
C ASP A 184 18.23 2.70 -0.08
N SER A 185 17.85 1.93 0.94
CA SER A 185 18.73 0.89 1.53
C SER A 185 19.17 -0.14 0.50
N ALA A 186 18.35 -0.44 -0.51
CA ALA A 186 18.73 -1.36 -1.58
C ALA A 186 19.74 -0.77 -2.57
N LYS A 187 19.72 0.55 -2.80
CA LYS A 187 20.65 1.25 -3.72
C LYS A 187 21.88 1.78 -3.02
N LYS A 188 21.81 2.03 -1.71
CA LYS A 188 22.89 2.59 -0.89
C LYS A 188 23.49 3.87 -1.48
N ASP A 189 22.63 4.78 -1.90
CA ASP A 189 22.93 5.97 -2.69
C ASP A 189 23.27 7.21 -1.85
N VAL A 190 24.10 7.04 -0.81
CA VAL A 190 24.49 8.10 0.14
C VAL A 190 25.08 9.32 -0.57
N ASP A 191 25.92 9.10 -1.59
CA ASP A 191 26.55 10.20 -2.33
C ASP A 191 25.53 11.04 -3.11
N PHE A 192 24.43 10.42 -3.56
CA PHE A 192 23.33 11.13 -4.21
C PHE A 192 22.58 12.03 -3.21
N VAL A 193 22.37 11.54 -1.98
CA VAL A 193 21.73 12.32 -0.91
C VAL A 193 22.64 13.45 -0.45
N ALA A 194 23.95 13.19 -0.33
CA ALA A 194 24.92 14.25 -0.03
C ALA A 194 25.00 15.33 -1.11
N ASP A 195 24.89 14.98 -2.40
CA ASP A 195 24.81 16.00 -3.49
C ASP A 195 23.54 16.85 -3.39
N LEU A 196 22.41 16.25 -3.03
CA LEU A 196 21.18 16.99 -2.71
C LEU A 196 21.39 17.90 -1.51
N GLY A 197 21.98 17.35 -0.43
CA GLY A 197 22.29 18.07 0.79
C GLY A 197 23.09 19.34 0.55
N LYS A 198 24.14 19.24 -0.25
CA LYS A 198 24.94 20.40 -0.64
C LYS A 198 24.11 21.49 -1.30
N LYS A 199 23.21 21.12 -2.19
CA LYS A 199 22.38 22.09 -2.92
C LYS A 199 21.34 22.76 -2.03
N ILE A 200 20.73 22.02 -1.07
CA ILE A 200 19.73 22.61 -0.18
C ILE A 200 20.38 23.45 0.92
N SER A 201 21.57 23.08 1.42
CA SER A 201 22.31 23.83 2.42
C SER A 201 22.79 25.21 1.89
N GLU A 202 22.98 25.32 0.58
CA GLU A 202 23.27 26.62 -0.09
C GLU A 202 22.02 27.54 -0.13
N ILE A 203 20.81 27.02 0.11
CA ILE A 203 19.55 27.79 0.09
C ILE A 203 19.18 28.29 1.47
N ALA A 204 19.15 27.37 2.46
CA ALA A 204 18.81 27.67 3.85
C ALA A 204 19.49 26.68 4.80
N PRO A 205 19.62 27.02 6.11
CA PRO A 205 20.01 26.05 7.13
C PRO A 205 19.20 24.76 7.00
N SER A 206 19.90 23.64 6.91
CA SER A 206 19.32 22.34 6.59
C SER A 206 19.66 21.32 7.63
N TYR A 207 18.64 20.58 8.08
CA TYR A 207 18.70 19.55 9.09
C TYR A 207 18.31 18.21 8.52
N TYR A 208 18.91 17.14 9.08
CA TYR A 208 18.67 15.76 8.67
C TYR A 208 18.47 14.88 9.90
N ILE A 209 17.42 14.08 9.88
CA ILE A 209 17.24 12.98 10.83
C ILE A 209 17.22 11.65 10.07
N TYR A 210 17.61 10.57 10.73
CA TYR A 210 17.57 9.25 10.13
C TYR A 210 16.16 8.68 10.12
N GLY A 211 15.80 8.03 9.00
CA GLY A 211 14.72 7.08 8.92
C GLY A 211 15.21 5.65 9.01
N ASN A 212 14.33 4.69 8.83
CA ASN A 212 14.70 3.28 8.89
C ASN A 212 15.63 2.86 7.73
N ASN A 213 15.55 3.47 6.56
CA ASN A 213 16.42 3.14 5.43
C ASN A 213 17.86 3.60 5.64
N GLU A 214 18.11 4.71 6.34
CA GLU A 214 19.45 5.11 6.76
C GLU A 214 20.04 4.06 7.71
N VAL A 215 19.27 3.67 8.73
CA VAL A 215 19.69 2.66 9.71
C VAL A 215 19.98 1.31 9.03
N GLU A 216 19.09 0.84 8.16
CA GLU A 216 19.30 -0.38 7.38
C GLU A 216 20.53 -0.29 6.49
N THR A 217 20.76 0.86 5.84
CA THR A 217 21.94 1.09 5.00
C THR A 217 23.23 0.98 5.81
N ILE A 218 23.27 1.57 7.00
CA ILE A 218 24.44 1.49 7.91
C ILE A 218 24.66 0.05 8.34
N TYR A 219 23.62 -0.68 8.74
CA TYR A 219 23.74 -2.11 9.09
C TYR A 219 24.18 -2.98 7.92
N ASP A 220 23.65 -2.76 6.75
CA ASP A 220 24.00 -3.51 5.54
C ASP A 220 25.46 -3.28 5.13
N PHE A 221 25.96 -2.05 5.26
CA PHE A 221 27.39 -1.78 5.09
C PHE A 221 28.24 -2.51 6.12
N ALA A 222 27.79 -2.58 7.38
CA ALA A 222 28.48 -3.30 8.44
C ALA A 222 28.54 -4.83 8.21
N LEU A 223 27.51 -5.39 7.56
CA LEU A 223 27.41 -6.82 7.25
C LEU A 223 28.08 -7.21 5.93
N ASN A 224 28.26 -6.28 5.00
CA ASN A 224 28.77 -6.56 3.65
C ASN A 224 30.26 -6.24 3.50
N GLU A 225 31.11 -7.23 3.77
CA GLU A 225 32.59 -7.12 3.76
C GLU A 225 33.18 -6.51 2.47
N LYS A 226 32.62 -6.84 1.30
CA LYS A 226 33.16 -6.40 0.01
C LYS A 226 32.91 -4.92 -0.26
N GLU A 227 31.82 -4.37 0.23
CA GLU A 227 31.49 -2.96 0.07
C GLU A 227 32.23 -2.10 1.10
N LEU A 228 32.43 -2.60 2.33
CA LEU A 228 33.23 -1.96 3.36
C LEU A 228 34.65 -1.69 2.89
N ASP A 229 35.37 -2.71 2.37
CA ASP A 229 36.70 -2.58 1.83
C ASP A 229 36.79 -1.53 0.72
N LYS A 230 35.77 -1.47 -0.14
CA LYS A 230 35.77 -0.61 -1.32
C LYS A 230 35.46 0.85 -1.01
N LYS A 231 34.54 1.12 -0.09
CA LYS A 231 34.02 2.46 0.19
C LYS A 231 34.70 3.14 1.38
N PHE A 232 35.11 2.38 2.39
CA PHE A 232 35.62 2.91 3.66
C PHE A 232 37.04 2.40 4.04
N GLY A 233 37.65 1.49 3.28
CA GLY A 233 39.03 0.98 3.53
C GLY A 233 39.17 0.16 4.81
N PHE A 234 38.15 -0.60 5.21
CA PHE A 234 38.15 -1.39 6.44
C PHE A 234 38.88 -2.73 6.35
N ASP A 235 39.65 -3.07 7.38
CA ASP A 235 40.32 -4.37 7.54
C ASP A 235 39.32 -5.41 8.13
N LYS A 236 39.35 -6.62 7.54
CA LYS A 236 38.37 -7.71 7.73
C LYS A 236 38.39 -8.40 9.11
N THR A 237 39.28 -8.04 10.02
CA THR A 237 39.60 -8.85 11.19
C THR A 237 38.91 -8.45 12.49
N ASN A 238 38.20 -7.31 12.55
CA ASN A 238 37.56 -6.80 13.77
C ASN A 238 36.11 -6.43 13.53
N ARG A 239 35.20 -7.41 13.67
CA ARG A 239 33.74 -7.21 13.67
C ARG A 239 33.25 -7.03 15.09
N ASP A 240 33.30 -5.83 15.59
CA ASP A 240 32.68 -5.47 16.84
C ASP A 240 31.85 -4.19 16.67
N GLU A 241 31.20 -3.76 17.73
CA GLU A 241 30.42 -2.50 17.77
C GLU A 241 31.23 -1.31 17.24
N THR A 242 32.57 -1.35 17.34
CA THR A 242 33.47 -0.32 16.80
C THR A 242 33.42 -0.22 15.27
N ALA A 243 33.17 -1.30 14.55
CA ALA A 243 33.03 -1.25 13.09
C ALA A 243 31.71 -0.56 12.67
N LEU A 244 30.62 -0.87 13.36
CA LEU A 244 29.33 -0.25 13.13
C LEU A 244 29.37 1.25 13.39
N LEU A 245 29.94 1.67 14.53
CA LEU A 245 30.13 3.08 14.90
C LEU A 245 30.94 3.84 13.85
N LYS A 246 32.04 3.27 13.36
CA LYS A 246 32.85 3.91 12.31
C LYS A 246 32.14 4.06 10.98
N ILE A 247 31.23 3.14 10.64
CA ILE A 247 30.41 3.24 9.42
C ILE A 247 29.37 4.33 9.60
N GLU A 248 28.72 4.36 10.76
CA GLU A 248 27.78 5.41 11.12
C GLU A 248 28.45 6.78 11.09
N ASP A 249 29.62 6.93 11.73
CA ASP A 249 30.43 8.16 11.71
C ASP A 249 30.79 8.58 10.27
N SER A 250 31.19 7.63 9.43
CA SER A 250 31.53 7.92 8.02
C SER A 250 30.31 8.30 7.17
N PHE A 251 29.16 7.69 7.45
CA PHE A 251 27.89 8.05 6.81
C PHE A 251 27.48 9.47 7.19
N GLU A 252 27.49 9.77 8.48
CA GLU A 252 27.20 11.09 9.04
C GLU A 252 28.17 12.15 8.49
N GLU A 253 29.46 11.90 8.56
CA GLU A 253 30.50 12.79 8.03
C GLU A 253 30.29 13.12 6.54
N THR A 254 29.79 12.14 5.76
CA THR A 254 29.48 12.35 4.34
C THR A 254 28.32 13.32 4.16
N LEU A 255 27.29 13.20 4.99
CA LEU A 255 26.15 14.12 4.99
C LEU A 255 26.54 15.51 5.50
N GLU A 256 27.28 15.58 6.61
CA GLU A 256 27.73 16.86 7.19
C GLU A 256 28.67 17.64 6.29
N LYS A 257 29.57 16.96 5.59
CA LYS A 257 30.42 17.59 4.57
C LYS A 257 29.62 18.22 3.42
N SER A 258 28.38 17.82 3.26
CA SER A 258 27.44 18.46 2.33
C SER A 258 26.85 19.77 2.85
N GLY A 259 27.07 20.09 4.12
CA GLY A 259 26.53 21.29 4.78
C GLY A 259 25.19 21.09 5.48
N ILE A 260 24.73 19.85 5.61
CA ILE A 260 23.53 19.52 6.40
C ILE A 260 23.94 19.22 7.84
N ASN A 261 23.16 19.68 8.82
CA ASN A 261 23.32 19.31 10.23
C ASN A 261 22.53 18.01 10.48
N VAL A 262 23.24 16.92 10.82
CA VAL A 262 22.60 15.65 11.22
C VAL A 262 22.28 15.70 12.69
N LEU A 263 21.03 15.40 13.08
CA LEU A 263 20.59 15.43 14.47
C LEU A 263 20.17 14.04 14.93
N LYS A 264 20.79 13.58 16.05
CA LYS A 264 20.56 12.25 16.64
C LYS A 264 20.29 12.38 18.15
N ASN A 265 19.05 12.58 18.55
CA ASN A 265 18.62 12.86 19.94
C ASN A 265 19.27 14.12 20.51
N GLU A 266 19.41 15.12 19.71
CA GLU A 266 20.00 16.40 20.07
C GLU A 266 19.28 17.56 19.40
N LYS A 267 19.48 18.76 19.90
CA LYS A 267 18.99 20.00 19.33
C LYS A 267 20.13 20.83 18.76
N ASP A 268 19.81 21.56 17.71
CA ASP A 268 20.57 22.74 17.29
C ASP A 268 19.71 24.00 17.43
N THR A 269 20.36 25.10 17.81
CA THR A 269 19.71 26.39 18.02
C THR A 269 20.17 27.37 16.99
N ILE A 270 19.24 27.86 16.18
CA ILE A 270 19.54 28.78 15.09
C ILE A 270 18.74 30.08 15.24
N LYS A 271 19.31 31.19 14.79
CA LYS A 271 18.63 32.48 14.72
C LYS A 271 18.14 32.77 13.30
N ILE A 272 16.85 32.87 13.15
CA ILE A 272 16.17 33.20 11.90
C ILE A 272 15.55 34.59 12.05
N LYS A 273 16.13 35.61 11.39
CA LYS A 273 15.71 37.02 11.55
C LYS A 273 15.81 37.43 13.03
N ASN A 274 14.72 37.69 13.68
CA ASN A 274 14.62 38.03 15.14
C ASN A 274 14.08 36.88 16.00
N ILE A 275 13.83 35.70 15.39
CA ILE A 275 13.29 34.51 16.05
C ILE A 275 14.41 33.52 16.31
N THR A 276 14.51 32.98 17.51
CA THR A 276 15.39 31.86 17.84
C THR A 276 14.60 30.57 17.70
N VAL A 277 15.14 29.60 16.97
CA VAL A 277 14.51 28.33 16.68
C VAL A 277 15.39 27.20 17.19
N ASP A 278 14.84 26.32 17.99
CA ASP A 278 15.44 25.06 18.38
C ASP A 278 14.88 23.94 17.48
N VAL A 279 15.74 23.27 16.75
CA VAL A 279 15.39 22.09 15.96
C VAL A 279 15.93 20.86 16.67
N TYR A 280 15.06 19.93 17.04
CA TYR A 280 15.42 18.69 17.69
C TYR A 280 15.16 17.50 16.77
N GLY A 281 16.18 16.67 16.56
CA GLY A 281 16.07 15.43 15.79
C GLY A 281 15.98 14.20 16.69
N VAL A 282 14.95 13.38 16.50
CA VAL A 282 14.77 12.11 17.22
C VAL A 282 15.32 10.96 16.37
N LEU A 283 16.33 10.26 16.89
CA LEU A 283 16.91 9.10 16.21
C LEU A 283 16.05 7.83 16.31
N ASN A 284 15.44 7.60 17.48
CA ASN A 284 14.69 6.38 17.76
C ASN A 284 13.21 6.71 17.99
N SER A 285 12.39 6.34 17.04
CA SER A 285 10.94 6.52 17.07
C SER A 285 10.18 5.28 17.55
N ASN A 286 10.86 4.18 17.91
CA ASN A 286 10.19 3.00 18.46
C ASN A 286 9.61 3.29 19.86
N PRO A 287 8.27 3.28 20.05
CA PRO A 287 7.64 3.67 21.30
C PRO A 287 8.10 2.88 22.51
N SER A 288 8.37 1.59 22.36
CA SER A 288 8.79 0.71 23.46
C SER A 288 10.19 1.01 24.00
N SER A 289 11.04 1.61 23.20
CA SER A 289 12.43 1.94 23.55
C SER A 289 12.74 3.43 23.60
N PHE A 290 11.81 4.29 23.18
CA PHE A 290 11.99 5.73 23.09
C PHE A 290 12.54 6.35 24.38
N TRP A 291 11.86 6.10 25.51
CA TRP A 291 12.26 6.67 26.80
C TRP A 291 13.60 6.16 27.32
N SER A 292 14.03 4.97 26.88
CA SER A 292 15.34 4.42 27.28
C SER A 292 16.51 5.06 26.53
N TYR A 293 16.30 5.41 25.24
CA TYR A 293 17.37 5.93 24.40
C TYR A 293 17.28 7.43 24.13
N SER A 294 16.07 7.95 23.92
CA SER A 294 15.85 9.34 23.52
C SER A 294 15.19 10.18 24.62
N GLY A 295 14.45 9.55 25.53
CA GLY A 295 13.49 10.23 26.41
C GLY A 295 14.10 11.27 27.32
N LYS A 296 15.29 11.05 27.90
CA LYS A 296 15.89 12.05 28.79
C LYS A 296 16.29 13.31 28.02
N ALA A 297 17.04 13.17 26.94
CA ALA A 297 17.46 14.30 26.12
C ALA A 297 16.28 15.04 25.53
N PHE A 298 15.26 14.30 25.12
CA PHE A 298 14.01 14.88 24.64
C PHE A 298 13.24 15.61 25.74
N ALA A 299 13.12 15.03 26.95
CA ALA A 299 12.49 15.68 28.08
C ALA A 299 13.23 16.98 28.46
N ASP A 300 14.57 16.94 28.52
CA ASP A 300 15.38 18.14 28.78
C ASP A 300 15.09 19.23 27.73
N TYR A 301 14.93 18.88 26.47
CA TYR A 301 14.57 19.81 25.39
C TYR A 301 13.15 20.39 25.51
N ILE A 302 12.12 19.55 25.71
CA ILE A 302 10.74 20.03 25.71
C ILE A 302 10.39 20.84 26.96
N TYR A 303 10.98 20.48 28.12
CA TYR A 303 10.75 21.16 29.39
C TYR A 303 11.72 22.33 29.66
N GLU A 304 12.67 22.56 28.74
CA GLU A 304 13.51 23.77 28.86
C GLU A 304 12.64 25.02 28.78
N ASP A 305 12.77 25.87 29.78
CA ASP A 305 12.07 27.18 29.85
C ASP A 305 12.75 28.16 28.89
N THR A 306 12.17 28.35 27.73
CA THR A 306 12.72 29.22 26.67
C THR A 306 11.61 29.78 25.78
N ASP A 307 11.84 31.00 25.28
CA ASP A 307 10.99 31.63 24.26
C ASP A 307 11.34 31.17 22.85
N ASN A 308 12.26 30.18 22.67
CA ASN A 308 12.63 29.66 21.38
C ASN A 308 11.47 28.87 20.76
N LEU A 309 11.27 29.02 19.46
CA LEU A 309 10.35 28.18 18.67
C LEU A 309 10.93 26.76 18.61
N LYS A 310 10.19 25.77 19.12
CA LYS A 310 10.63 24.38 19.16
C LYS A 310 10.05 23.58 18.01
N ILE A 311 10.91 23.06 17.12
CA ILE A 311 10.56 22.18 16.01
C ILE A 311 11.13 20.80 16.28
N THR A 312 10.27 19.78 16.37
CA THR A 312 10.68 18.39 16.58
C THR A 312 10.52 17.59 15.29
N ALA A 313 11.61 16.98 14.83
CA ALA A 313 11.63 16.13 13.66
C ALA A 313 11.79 14.67 14.09
N ILE A 314 10.87 13.81 13.67
CA ILE A 314 10.83 12.38 13.93
C ILE A 314 10.44 11.70 12.63
N HIS A 315 11.11 10.60 12.25
CA HIS A 315 10.75 9.92 11.01
C HIS A 315 9.38 9.26 11.07
N GLU A 316 9.13 8.42 12.09
CA GLU A 316 7.90 7.63 12.23
C GLU A 316 6.87 8.35 13.13
N PRO A 317 5.63 8.56 12.69
CA PRO A 317 4.62 9.26 13.47
C PRO A 317 4.02 8.43 14.61
N PHE A 318 4.26 7.11 14.67
CA PHE A 318 3.60 6.18 15.60
C PHE A 318 3.89 6.46 17.06
N ILE A 319 5.01 7.10 17.38
CA ILE A 319 5.36 7.48 18.73
C ILE A 319 4.27 8.40 19.34
N PHE A 320 3.68 9.29 18.56
CA PHE A 320 2.63 10.20 19.01
C PHE A 320 1.28 9.52 19.24
N GLU A 321 1.10 8.30 18.69
CA GLU A 321 -0.11 7.51 18.86
C GLU A 321 -0.07 6.65 20.14
N GLU A 322 1.13 6.24 20.53
CA GLU A 322 1.33 5.27 21.62
C GLU A 322 1.79 5.92 22.93
N LEU A 323 2.51 7.03 22.84
CA LEU A 323 3.03 7.74 24.00
C LEU A 323 2.20 9.00 24.26
N ASN A 324 1.48 9.00 25.37
CA ASN A 324 0.75 10.17 25.83
C ASN A 324 1.72 11.17 26.44
N HIS A 325 1.78 12.38 25.88
CA HIS A 325 2.64 13.46 26.34
C HIS A 325 1.98 14.80 26.08
N ASP A 326 1.99 15.70 27.08
CA ASP A 326 1.25 16.97 27.06
C ASP A 326 1.75 17.98 26.00
N TYR A 327 3.01 17.84 25.56
CA TYR A 327 3.65 18.78 24.63
C TYR A 327 4.89 18.17 23.99
N TRP A 328 4.95 18.21 22.66
CA TRP A 328 6.05 17.64 21.86
C TRP A 328 6.88 18.70 21.11
N GLY A 329 6.46 19.94 21.15
CA GLY A 329 7.05 21.07 20.43
C GLY A 329 6.00 22.00 19.85
N ASP A 330 6.43 23.13 19.32
CA ASP A 330 5.54 24.09 18.64
C ASP A 330 5.17 23.64 17.22
N LEU A 331 5.97 22.73 16.65
CA LEU A 331 5.73 22.04 15.37
C LEU A 331 6.39 20.67 15.38
N LEU A 332 5.67 19.66 14.92
CA LEU A 332 6.17 18.30 14.69
C LEU A 332 6.16 17.96 13.20
N VAL A 333 7.20 17.32 12.71
CA VAL A 333 7.32 16.91 11.29
C VAL A 333 7.75 15.46 11.19
N CYS A 334 7.00 14.66 10.40
CA CYS A 334 7.20 13.22 10.22
C CYS A 334 7.05 12.81 8.75
N GLY A 335 7.62 11.65 8.42
CA GLY A 335 7.47 10.97 7.13
C GLY A 335 6.98 9.54 7.26
N HIS A 336 7.73 8.59 6.67
CA HIS A 336 7.63 7.14 6.80
C HIS A 336 6.41 6.48 6.15
N THR A 337 5.23 7.04 6.32
CA THR A 337 3.96 6.41 5.94
C THR A 337 3.65 6.48 4.44
N HIS A 338 4.43 7.25 3.68
CA HIS A 338 4.20 7.53 2.26
C HIS A 338 2.77 7.99 1.92
N GLY A 339 2.07 8.59 2.89
CA GLY A 339 0.66 8.95 2.74
C GLY A 339 -0.28 7.75 2.57
N GLY A 340 0.17 6.54 2.92
CA GLY A 340 -0.57 5.29 2.76
C GLY A 340 -0.62 4.80 1.33
N LEU A 341 0.42 5.06 0.53
CA LEU A 341 0.65 4.63 -0.86
C LEU A 341 -0.57 4.81 -1.79
N MET A 342 -1.67 4.12 -1.50
CA MET A 342 -2.91 4.16 -2.27
C MET A 342 -3.98 4.94 -1.50
N ARG A 343 -4.50 6.01 -2.12
CA ARG A 343 -5.54 6.86 -1.50
C ARG A 343 -6.84 6.80 -2.29
N VAL A 344 -7.94 6.57 -1.59
CA VAL A 344 -9.28 6.55 -2.17
C VAL A 344 -9.97 7.87 -1.85
N PRO A 345 -10.53 8.58 -2.84
CA PRO A 345 -11.28 9.82 -2.58
C PRO A 345 -12.31 9.61 -1.47
N VAL A 346 -12.41 10.55 -0.54
CA VAL A 346 -13.33 10.53 0.63
C VAL A 346 -12.95 9.50 1.71
N LEU A 347 -12.32 8.38 1.37
CA LEU A 347 -11.94 7.34 2.34
C LEU A 347 -10.55 7.55 2.94
N GLY A 348 -9.69 8.31 2.25
CA GLY A 348 -8.30 8.50 2.64
C GLY A 348 -7.38 7.35 2.25
N PRO A 349 -6.28 7.13 2.98
CA PRO A 349 -5.35 6.04 2.73
C PRO A 349 -6.02 4.69 2.91
N LEU A 350 -5.78 3.79 1.94
CA LEU A 350 -6.39 2.47 1.97
C LEU A 350 -5.65 1.51 2.89
N PHE A 351 -4.33 1.58 2.89
CA PHE A 351 -3.47 0.64 3.60
C PHE A 351 -2.11 1.25 3.93
N THR A 352 -1.56 0.92 5.10
CA THR A 352 -0.15 1.07 5.48
C THR A 352 0.35 -0.23 6.10
N ASN A 353 1.66 -0.48 6.06
CA ASN A 353 2.24 -1.69 6.64
C ASN A 353 1.94 -1.80 8.14
N GLU A 354 2.06 -0.69 8.88
CA GLU A 354 1.91 -0.64 10.32
C GLU A 354 0.45 -0.41 10.75
N GLY A 355 -0.30 0.38 9.97
CA GLY A 355 -1.67 0.76 10.31
C GLY A 355 -2.76 -0.14 9.73
N GLY A 356 -2.40 -1.12 8.88
CA GLY A 356 -3.34 -2.03 8.24
C GLY A 356 -4.32 -1.34 7.29
N LEU A 357 -5.56 -1.82 7.23
CA LEU A 357 -6.61 -1.32 6.33
C LEU A 357 -7.30 -0.09 6.93
N LEU A 358 -7.46 0.97 6.12
CA LEU A 358 -8.07 2.26 6.49
C LEU A 358 -7.46 2.85 7.78
N PRO A 359 -6.14 3.05 7.82
CA PRO A 359 -5.39 3.34 9.03
C PRO A 359 -5.85 4.62 9.75
N GLU A 360 -6.24 5.67 9.04
CA GLU A 360 -6.76 6.90 9.65
C GLU A 360 -8.05 6.66 10.45
N ARG A 361 -8.88 5.69 10.04
CA ARG A 361 -10.09 5.31 10.79
C ARG A 361 -9.76 4.54 12.07
N SER A 362 -8.57 3.97 12.15
CA SER A 362 -8.05 3.32 13.35
C SER A 362 -7.25 4.27 14.24
N GLY A 363 -7.30 5.59 13.96
CA GLY A 363 -6.61 6.62 14.74
C GLY A 363 -5.13 6.76 14.43
N LYS A 364 -4.66 6.22 13.29
CA LYS A 364 -3.25 6.30 12.87
C LYS A 364 -2.96 7.61 12.14
N PHE A 365 -1.81 8.21 12.41
CA PHE A 365 -1.33 9.40 11.72
C PHE A 365 -0.61 9.00 10.42
N VAL A 366 -1.23 9.25 9.29
CA VAL A 366 -0.72 8.75 8.01
C VAL A 366 -0.34 9.87 7.04
N TYR A 367 -1.09 10.96 7.03
CA TYR A 367 -0.90 12.01 6.04
C TYR A 367 -1.61 13.30 6.44
N GLY A 368 -0.90 14.41 6.29
CA GLY A 368 -1.49 15.72 6.47
C GLY A 368 -1.25 16.30 7.87
N ARG A 369 -2.14 17.17 8.30
CA ARG A 369 -2.03 17.85 9.59
C ARG A 369 -2.92 17.19 10.63
N TYR A 370 -2.32 16.95 11.78
CA TYR A 370 -2.99 16.47 12.99
C TYR A 370 -2.69 17.41 14.18
N ASP A 371 -3.34 17.16 15.27
CA ASP A 371 -3.00 17.72 16.58
C ASP A 371 -2.55 16.55 17.47
N ALA A 372 -1.29 16.55 17.87
CA ALA A 372 -0.72 15.59 18.79
C ALA A 372 -0.52 16.24 20.16
N GLU A 373 -1.52 16.08 21.04
CA GLU A 373 -1.53 16.63 22.41
C GLU A 373 -1.23 18.14 22.44
N GLY A 374 -1.91 18.91 21.58
CA GLY A 374 -1.74 20.35 21.47
C GLY A 374 -0.56 20.82 20.61
N SER A 375 0.22 19.90 20.07
CA SER A 375 1.31 20.20 19.14
C SER A 375 0.85 19.93 17.71
N PRO A 376 0.93 20.89 16.76
CA PRO A 376 0.63 20.64 15.36
C PRO A 376 1.64 19.65 14.78
N LEU A 377 1.13 18.53 14.27
CA LEU A 377 1.89 17.45 13.63
C LEU A 377 1.62 17.48 12.13
N ILE A 378 2.67 17.49 11.33
CA ILE A 378 2.62 17.34 9.87
C ILE A 378 3.26 16.02 9.48
N VAL A 379 2.50 15.15 8.84
CA VAL A 379 2.98 13.87 8.28
C VAL A 379 3.01 13.98 6.75
N SER A 380 4.22 13.91 6.18
CA SER A 380 4.45 14.02 4.76
C SER A 380 4.02 12.74 4.03
N ALA A 381 3.53 12.89 2.79
CA ALA A 381 3.36 11.76 1.88
C ALA A 381 4.67 11.30 1.23
N GLY A 382 5.78 11.99 1.48
CA GLY A 382 7.10 11.65 0.94
C GLY A 382 7.29 12.00 -0.53
N LEU A 383 8.55 12.01 -0.94
CA LEU A 383 9.00 12.38 -2.29
C LEU A 383 9.30 11.17 -3.20
N GLU A 384 9.23 9.95 -2.70
CA GLU A 384 9.46 8.77 -3.54
C GLU A 384 8.55 8.79 -4.77
N ASN A 385 9.12 8.63 -5.96
CA ASN A 385 8.38 8.65 -7.23
C ASN A 385 8.48 7.35 -8.04
N SER A 386 9.17 6.36 -7.52
CA SER A 386 9.43 5.08 -8.17
C SER A 386 8.42 3.99 -7.84
N ASN A 387 7.66 4.14 -6.76
CA ASN A 387 6.72 3.12 -6.29
C ASN A 387 5.44 3.11 -7.16
N PRO A 388 5.17 2.01 -7.89
CA PRO A 388 4.00 1.91 -8.75
C PRO A 388 2.67 1.85 -7.98
N LEU A 389 2.71 1.54 -6.69
CA LEU A 389 1.54 1.48 -5.82
C LEU A 389 1.09 2.85 -5.28
N ARG A 390 1.86 3.92 -5.55
CA ARG A 390 1.42 5.30 -5.26
C ARG A 390 0.27 5.70 -6.19
N ILE A 391 -0.94 5.34 -5.82
CA ILE A 391 -2.14 5.60 -6.60
C ILE A 391 -2.95 6.72 -5.95
N ASN A 392 -3.24 7.78 -6.74
CA ASN A 392 -3.93 8.99 -6.29
C ASN A 392 -3.24 9.61 -5.05
N ASN A 393 -1.91 9.54 -5.03
CA ASN A 393 -1.05 9.96 -3.93
C ASN A 393 0.28 10.45 -4.51
N GLU A 394 0.26 11.65 -5.08
CA GLU A 394 1.44 12.25 -5.71
C GLU A 394 2.58 12.49 -4.71
N PRO A 395 3.85 12.40 -5.13
CA PRO A 395 4.98 12.83 -4.32
C PRO A 395 4.78 14.25 -3.79
N GLU A 396 5.23 14.55 -2.59
CA GLU A 396 4.88 15.77 -1.89
C GLU A 396 6.09 16.56 -1.41
N LEU A 397 6.13 17.84 -1.77
CA LEU A 397 6.98 18.85 -1.16
C LEU A 397 6.13 19.61 -0.14
N VAL A 398 6.46 19.47 1.14
CA VAL A 398 5.72 20.11 2.22
C VAL A 398 6.31 21.49 2.51
N VAL A 399 5.44 22.49 2.59
CA VAL A 399 5.76 23.88 2.96
C VAL A 399 4.95 24.27 4.17
N ILE A 400 5.61 24.67 5.24
CA ILE A 400 4.95 25.01 6.52
C ILE A 400 5.25 26.47 6.83
N ASP A 401 4.21 27.27 6.88
CA ASP A 401 4.28 28.68 7.28
C ASP A 401 3.87 28.80 8.75
N ILE A 402 4.81 29.20 9.62
CA ILE A 402 4.59 29.49 11.02
C ILE A 402 4.46 31.00 11.18
N ASN A 403 3.29 31.46 11.54
CA ASN A 403 2.98 32.87 11.65
C ASN A 403 2.87 33.29 13.12
N LYS A 404 2.93 34.59 13.35
CA LYS A 404 2.56 35.16 14.64
C LYS A 404 1.12 34.75 14.97
N PHE A 405 0.91 34.31 16.24
CA PHE A 405 -0.43 34.01 16.75
C PHE A 405 -1.24 35.30 16.90
#